data_868583b8a5ef6885c166f2171b6dfa53
#
_entry.id   868583b8a5ef6885c166f2171b6dfa53
#
_cell.length_a   1.000
_cell.length_b   1.000
_cell.length_c   1.000
_cell.angle_alpha   90.00
_cell.angle_beta   90.00
_cell.angle_gamma   90.00
#
_symmetry.space_group_name_H-M   'P 1'
#
loop_
_entity.id
_entity.type
_entity.pdbx_description
1 polymer ?
#
loop_
_entity_poly.entity_id
_entity_poly.type
_entity_poly.pdbx_seq_one_letter_code
_entity_poly.pdbx_strand_id
1 'polypeptide(L)'
;VVQRVKSQWMLKITAYADRLIDDLDQVDYIDRVKTQQRNWIGRSHGAEVNFETSAGDTLTVYTTRADTLFGVTYMVISPEHAYIKKWIDAGLIKNVDAVKAYQDEAARKSDFERTELNKEKTGVKIEGVTATDPVNGAEVPIFISDYVLATYGTGAIMAVPAHDTRDWEFAKKFGLPIIEVVKGSTPANLDEAAFT
;
A
#
# COMPACT_ATOMS: atom_id res chain seq x y z
N VAL A 1 6.51 -17.56 20.78
CA VAL A 1 5.25 -16.81 20.72
C VAL A 1 4.50 -17.29 19.49
N VAL A 2 3.21 -17.55 19.60
CA VAL A 2 2.36 -18.00 18.48
C VAL A 2 1.09 -17.15 18.43
N GLN A 3 0.61 -16.84 17.24
CA GLN A 3 -0.67 -16.19 17.03
C GLN A 3 -1.79 -17.24 17.15
N ARG A 4 -2.89 -16.86 17.83
CA ARG A 4 -4.07 -17.71 17.94
C ARG A 4 -5.32 -16.89 17.64
N VAL A 5 -6.21 -17.46 16.86
CA VAL A 5 -7.54 -16.88 16.62
C VAL A 5 -8.41 -17.11 17.84
N LYS A 6 -9.01 -16.04 18.35
CA LYS A 6 -9.97 -16.07 19.47
C LYS A 6 -11.21 -15.28 19.09
N SER A 7 -12.38 -15.79 19.47
CA SER A 7 -13.64 -15.06 19.35
C SER A 7 -13.82 -14.15 20.55
N GLN A 8 -14.09 -12.87 20.31
CA GLN A 8 -14.43 -11.89 21.35
C GLN A 8 -15.30 -10.77 20.78
N TRP A 9 -15.94 -10.03 21.67
CA TRP A 9 -16.70 -8.85 21.30
C TRP A 9 -15.74 -7.72 20.85
N MET A 10 -16.08 -7.11 19.71
CA MET A 10 -15.34 -5.99 19.17
C MET A 10 -16.30 -4.82 18.91
N LEU A 11 -15.87 -3.60 19.26
CA LEU A 11 -16.59 -2.39 18.89
C LEU A 11 -16.20 -1.97 17.47
N LYS A 12 -17.19 -1.77 16.61
CA LYS A 12 -16.98 -1.25 15.25
C LYS A 12 -16.82 0.29 15.31
N ILE A 13 -15.70 0.76 15.85
CA ILE A 13 -15.45 2.19 16.09
C ILE A 13 -15.49 3.02 14.81
N THR A 14 -15.07 2.47 13.67
CA THR A 14 -15.07 3.15 12.37
C THR A 14 -16.48 3.43 11.84
N ALA A 15 -17.52 2.73 12.31
CA ALA A 15 -18.90 2.95 11.88
C ALA A 15 -19.43 4.37 12.24
N TYR A 16 -18.79 5.05 13.19
CA TYR A 16 -19.17 6.38 13.64
C TYR A 16 -18.16 7.47 13.27
N ALA A 17 -17.14 7.14 12.46
CA ALA A 17 -16.07 8.08 12.14
C ALA A 17 -16.57 9.40 11.55
N ASP A 18 -17.47 9.35 10.57
CA ASP A 18 -18.06 10.54 9.96
C ASP A 18 -18.91 11.33 10.96
N ARG A 19 -19.76 10.66 11.72
CA ARG A 19 -20.57 11.31 12.75
C ARG A 19 -19.73 11.98 13.83
N LEU A 20 -18.62 11.34 14.24
CA LEU A 20 -17.73 11.93 15.24
C LEU A 20 -17.06 13.22 14.74
N ILE A 21 -16.86 13.37 13.43
CA ILE A 21 -16.40 14.63 12.85
C ILE A 21 -17.53 15.65 12.79
N ASP A 22 -18.69 15.28 12.24
CA ASP A 22 -19.79 16.17 11.96
C ASP A 22 -20.46 16.69 13.26
N ASP A 23 -20.60 15.82 14.27
CA ASP A 23 -21.21 16.19 15.55
C ASP A 23 -20.28 17.05 16.44
N LEU A 24 -19.01 17.29 16.07
CA LEU A 24 -18.11 18.19 16.80
C LEU A 24 -18.62 19.64 16.85
N ASP A 25 -19.45 20.05 15.91
CA ASP A 25 -20.02 21.39 15.90
C ASP A 25 -21.16 21.55 16.91
N GLN A 26 -21.71 20.43 17.41
CA GLN A 26 -22.79 20.40 18.39
C GLN A 26 -22.30 20.40 19.85
N VAL A 27 -20.99 20.19 20.07
CA VAL A 27 -20.40 20.12 21.41
C VAL A 27 -19.60 21.39 21.73
N ASP A 28 -19.67 21.80 23.00
CA ASP A 28 -18.94 22.98 23.52
C ASP A 28 -17.50 22.59 23.90
N TYR A 29 -16.72 22.17 22.88
CA TYR A 29 -15.28 21.88 23.02
C TYR A 29 -14.47 23.06 22.51
N ILE A 30 -13.32 23.32 23.14
CA ILE A 30 -12.36 24.30 22.65
C ILE A 30 -11.84 23.90 21.26
N ASP A 31 -11.54 24.86 20.40
CA ASP A 31 -11.14 24.64 19.00
C ASP A 31 -9.96 23.69 18.85
N ARG A 32 -8.99 23.76 19.76
CA ARG A 32 -7.84 22.86 19.76
C ARG A 32 -8.25 21.38 19.85
N VAL A 33 -9.24 21.07 20.72
CA VAL A 33 -9.73 19.69 20.88
C VAL A 33 -10.49 19.25 19.64
N LYS A 34 -11.35 20.11 19.09
CA LYS A 34 -12.09 19.81 17.84
C LYS A 34 -11.12 19.53 16.69
N THR A 35 -10.08 20.37 16.54
CA THR A 35 -9.05 20.18 15.50
C THR A 35 -8.29 18.88 15.68
N GLN A 36 -7.89 18.54 16.90
CA GLN A 36 -7.18 17.29 17.18
C GLN A 36 -8.03 16.06 16.85
N GLN A 37 -9.33 16.09 17.18
CA GLN A 37 -10.23 14.96 16.87
C GLN A 37 -10.49 14.85 15.37
N ARG A 38 -10.70 15.95 14.65
CA ARG A 38 -10.82 15.93 13.18
C ARG A 38 -9.56 15.36 12.51
N ASN A 39 -8.39 15.80 12.94
CA ASN A 39 -7.12 15.33 12.39
C ASN A 39 -6.85 13.85 12.72
N TRP A 40 -7.25 13.40 13.91
CA TRP A 40 -7.10 12.00 14.32
C TRP A 40 -7.97 11.06 13.49
N ILE A 41 -9.22 11.40 13.26
CA ILE A 41 -10.14 10.61 12.42
C ILE A 41 -9.71 10.68 10.95
N GLY A 42 -9.35 11.86 10.46
CA GLY A 42 -8.71 12.06 9.16
C GLY A 42 -9.61 11.70 7.98
N ARG A 43 -10.76 12.42 7.82
CA ARG A 43 -11.59 12.25 6.60
C ARG A 43 -10.77 12.63 5.38
N SER A 44 -10.61 11.69 4.44
CA SER A 44 -9.89 11.90 3.19
C SER A 44 -10.77 11.52 1.99
N HIS A 45 -10.47 12.11 0.84
CA HIS A 45 -11.09 11.78 -0.43
C HIS A 45 -10.04 11.21 -1.37
N GLY A 46 -10.40 10.16 -2.10
CA GLY A 46 -9.52 9.49 -3.03
C GLY A 46 -10.28 8.74 -4.10
N ALA A 47 -9.57 7.98 -4.91
CA ALA A 47 -10.11 7.17 -5.97
C ALA A 47 -9.70 5.71 -5.80
N GLU A 48 -10.59 4.81 -6.18
CA GLU A 48 -10.25 3.42 -6.43
C GLU A 48 -9.78 3.29 -7.87
N VAL A 49 -8.64 2.66 -8.07
CA VAL A 49 -8.02 2.44 -9.37
C VAL A 49 -7.80 0.95 -9.57
N ASN A 50 -8.20 0.45 -10.73
CA ASN A 50 -8.11 -0.95 -11.09
C ASN A 50 -6.91 -1.19 -12.02
N PHE A 51 -6.03 -2.09 -11.61
CA PHE A 51 -4.90 -2.57 -12.39
C PHE A 51 -5.19 -3.99 -12.84
N GLU A 52 -5.34 -4.21 -14.13
CA GLU A 52 -5.50 -5.55 -14.68
C GLU A 52 -4.16 -6.31 -14.62
N THR A 53 -4.20 -7.56 -14.21
CA THR A 53 -3.01 -8.40 -14.17
C THR A 53 -2.92 -9.30 -15.40
N SER A 54 -1.70 -9.71 -15.76
CA SER A 54 -1.46 -10.70 -16.81
C SER A 54 -2.08 -12.07 -16.50
N ALA A 55 -2.49 -12.30 -15.25
CA ALA A 55 -3.22 -13.48 -14.80
C ALA A 55 -4.76 -13.39 -15.02
N GLY A 56 -5.26 -12.24 -15.51
CA GLY A 56 -6.70 -11.99 -15.70
C GLY A 56 -7.45 -11.61 -14.43
N ASP A 57 -6.75 -11.21 -13.39
CA ASP A 57 -7.34 -10.68 -12.15
C ASP A 57 -7.16 -9.17 -12.09
N THR A 58 -8.00 -8.50 -11.32
CA THR A 58 -7.94 -7.05 -11.11
C THR A 58 -7.42 -6.76 -9.70
N LEU A 59 -6.34 -5.98 -9.60
CA LEU A 59 -5.87 -5.40 -8.34
C LEU A 59 -6.47 -4.02 -8.19
N THR A 60 -7.38 -3.84 -7.24
CA THR A 60 -7.95 -2.54 -6.90
C THR A 60 -7.09 -1.88 -5.83
N VAL A 61 -6.68 -0.64 -6.04
CA VAL A 61 -5.97 0.17 -5.05
C VAL A 61 -6.77 1.42 -4.74
N TYR A 62 -6.72 1.88 -3.50
CA TYR A 62 -7.25 3.19 -3.11
C TYR A 62 -6.11 4.19 -3.00
N THR A 63 -6.24 5.34 -3.63
CA THR A 63 -5.24 6.40 -3.57
C THR A 63 -5.87 7.77 -3.38
N THR A 64 -5.24 8.62 -2.57
CA THR A 64 -5.54 10.05 -2.48
C THR A 64 -4.77 10.89 -3.50
N ARG A 65 -3.83 10.26 -4.23
CA ARG A 65 -2.92 10.88 -5.18
C ARG A 65 -3.08 10.27 -6.58
N ALA A 66 -4.32 10.26 -7.10
CA ALA A 66 -4.60 9.80 -8.46
C ALA A 66 -3.87 10.62 -9.56
N ASP A 67 -3.46 11.84 -9.24
CA ASP A 67 -2.62 12.70 -10.08
C ASP A 67 -1.25 12.11 -10.40
N THR A 68 -0.75 11.18 -9.58
CA THR A 68 0.57 10.57 -9.74
C THR A 68 0.56 9.23 -10.50
N LEU A 69 -0.58 8.77 -10.99
CA LEU A 69 -0.73 7.47 -11.67
C LEU A 69 0.29 7.26 -12.81
N PHE A 70 0.59 8.28 -13.59
CA PHE A 70 1.59 8.20 -14.66
C PHE A 70 3.03 7.87 -14.18
N GLY A 71 3.27 7.96 -12.89
CA GLY A 71 4.56 7.67 -12.23
C GLY A 71 4.59 6.31 -11.55
N VAL A 72 3.57 5.48 -11.72
CA VAL A 72 3.56 4.11 -11.17
C VAL A 72 4.60 3.27 -11.87
N THR A 73 5.53 2.69 -11.12
CA THR A 73 6.61 1.87 -11.66
C THR A 73 6.60 0.43 -11.15
N TYR A 74 5.84 0.16 -10.12
CA TYR A 74 5.58 -1.19 -9.61
C TYR A 74 4.34 -1.20 -8.73
N MET A 75 3.85 -2.41 -8.43
CA MET A 75 2.79 -2.64 -7.46
C MET A 75 3.31 -3.49 -6.31
N VAL A 76 2.71 -3.32 -5.14
CA VAL A 76 2.99 -4.16 -3.98
C VAL A 76 1.69 -4.70 -3.42
N ILE A 77 1.67 -6.00 -3.15
CA ILE A 77 0.55 -6.66 -2.46
C ILE A 77 1.03 -7.25 -1.15
N SER A 78 0.10 -7.41 -0.21
CA SER A 78 0.42 -8.05 1.06
C SER A 78 0.84 -9.51 0.86
N PRO A 79 1.73 -10.05 1.70
CA PRO A 79 2.10 -11.47 1.64
C PRO A 79 0.91 -12.43 1.79
N GLU A 80 -0.16 -11.99 2.44
CA GLU A 80 -1.39 -12.76 2.68
C GLU A 80 -2.46 -12.58 1.59
N HIS A 81 -2.17 -11.81 0.55
CA HIS A 81 -3.15 -11.51 -0.50
C HIS A 81 -3.64 -12.79 -1.20
N ALA A 82 -4.97 -12.93 -1.34
CA ALA A 82 -5.60 -14.15 -1.84
C ALA A 82 -5.14 -14.57 -3.25
N TYR A 83 -4.77 -13.60 -4.09
CA TYR A 83 -4.31 -13.88 -5.45
C TYR A 83 -2.98 -14.63 -5.49
N ILE A 84 -2.11 -14.48 -4.49
CA ILE A 84 -0.83 -15.20 -4.46
C ILE A 84 -1.09 -16.73 -4.47
N LYS A 85 -2.00 -17.19 -3.58
CA LYS A 85 -2.38 -18.61 -3.56
C LYS A 85 -2.99 -19.05 -4.88
N LYS A 86 -3.92 -18.24 -5.43
CA LYS A 86 -4.57 -18.52 -6.71
C LYS A 86 -3.54 -18.66 -7.84
N TRP A 87 -2.57 -17.74 -7.93
CA TRP A 87 -1.54 -17.77 -8.97
C TRP A 87 -0.53 -18.91 -8.80
N ILE A 88 -0.22 -19.31 -7.55
CA ILE A 88 0.59 -20.50 -7.28
C ILE A 88 -0.13 -21.76 -7.73
N ASP A 89 -1.41 -21.92 -7.34
CA ASP A 89 -2.23 -23.09 -7.69
C ASP A 89 -2.44 -23.21 -9.21
N ALA A 90 -2.48 -22.07 -9.92
CA ALA A 90 -2.54 -22.02 -11.38
C ALA A 90 -1.17 -22.18 -12.10
N GLY A 91 -0.07 -22.29 -11.36
CA GLY A 91 1.27 -22.44 -11.92
C GLY A 91 1.82 -21.20 -12.63
N LEU A 92 1.29 -20.00 -12.31
CA LEU A 92 1.66 -18.73 -12.95
C LEU A 92 2.91 -18.13 -12.33
N ILE A 93 3.18 -18.37 -11.05
CA ILE A 93 4.37 -17.86 -10.34
C ILE A 93 5.54 -18.79 -10.59
N LYS A 94 6.67 -18.26 -11.08
CA LYS A 94 7.87 -19.01 -11.40
C LYS A 94 8.78 -19.23 -10.20
N ASN A 95 8.82 -18.27 -9.26
CA ASN A 95 9.68 -18.28 -8.08
C ASN A 95 8.91 -18.61 -6.80
N VAL A 96 8.08 -19.65 -6.83
CA VAL A 96 7.18 -20.08 -5.73
C VAL A 96 7.91 -20.23 -4.39
N ASP A 97 9.09 -20.80 -4.39
CA ASP A 97 9.85 -21.07 -3.15
C ASP A 97 10.26 -19.76 -2.45
N ALA A 98 10.71 -18.76 -3.22
CA ALA A 98 11.06 -17.45 -2.69
C ALA A 98 9.83 -16.71 -2.13
N VAL A 99 8.68 -16.79 -2.84
CA VAL A 99 7.41 -16.20 -2.41
C VAL A 99 6.94 -16.85 -1.10
N LYS A 100 6.94 -18.17 -0.99
CA LYS A 100 6.54 -18.88 0.23
C LYS A 100 7.47 -18.61 1.40
N ALA A 101 8.78 -18.60 1.18
CA ALA A 101 9.75 -18.29 2.22
C ALA A 101 9.52 -16.88 2.80
N TYR A 102 9.21 -15.90 1.93
CA TYR A 102 8.88 -14.55 2.38
C TYR A 102 7.55 -14.47 3.12
N GLN A 103 6.51 -15.21 2.68
CA GLN A 103 5.24 -15.33 3.39
C GLN A 103 5.43 -15.88 4.82
N ASP A 104 6.25 -16.93 4.96
CA ASP A 104 6.57 -17.53 6.26
C ASP A 104 7.35 -16.58 7.18
N GLU A 105 8.25 -15.76 6.62
CA GLU A 105 8.95 -14.72 7.36
C GLU A 105 7.98 -13.61 7.83
N ALA A 106 7.16 -13.11 6.92
CA ALA A 106 6.19 -12.05 7.21
C ALA A 106 5.16 -12.47 8.27
N ALA A 107 4.71 -13.74 8.23
CA ALA A 107 3.75 -14.29 9.18
C ALA A 107 4.27 -14.35 10.65
N ARG A 108 5.59 -14.26 10.85
CA ARG A 108 6.20 -14.24 12.20
C ARG A 108 6.25 -12.85 12.81
N LYS A 109 6.04 -11.80 12.00
CA LYS A 109 6.08 -10.38 12.40
C LYS A 109 4.69 -9.92 12.81
N SER A 110 4.60 -9.09 13.84
CA SER A 110 3.39 -8.36 14.19
C SER A 110 3.13 -7.21 13.22
N ASP A 111 1.89 -6.73 13.14
CA ASP A 111 1.55 -5.56 12.31
C ASP A 111 2.36 -4.32 12.70
N PHE A 112 2.67 -4.15 13.99
CA PHE A 112 3.52 -3.07 14.47
C PHE A 112 4.94 -3.17 13.90
N GLU A 113 5.58 -4.35 13.99
CA GLU A 113 6.91 -4.57 13.42
C GLU A 113 6.93 -4.42 11.90
N ARG A 114 5.84 -4.72 11.22
CA ARG A 114 5.71 -4.61 9.76
C ARG A 114 5.59 -3.15 9.30
N THR A 115 4.92 -2.30 10.06
CA THR A 115 4.61 -0.91 9.70
C THR A 115 5.58 0.13 10.25
N GLU A 116 6.61 -0.29 10.97
CA GLU A 116 7.61 0.62 11.51
C GLU A 116 8.35 1.37 10.38
N LEU A 117 8.30 2.72 10.43
CA LEU A 117 8.78 3.59 9.35
C LEU A 117 10.28 3.49 9.10
N ASN A 118 11.07 3.29 10.16
CA ASN A 118 12.53 3.24 10.09
C ASN A 118 13.10 1.86 9.71
N LYS A 119 12.23 0.90 9.42
CA LYS A 119 12.64 -0.45 9.04
C LYS A 119 13.11 -0.49 7.59
N GLU A 120 14.17 -1.25 7.35
CA GLU A 120 14.62 -1.57 6.00
C GLU A 120 13.49 -2.23 5.19
N LYS A 121 13.20 -1.70 4.00
CA LYS A 121 12.15 -2.25 3.14
C LYS A 121 12.61 -3.58 2.56
N THR A 122 11.80 -4.61 2.74
CA THR A 122 12.02 -5.95 2.21
C THR A 122 10.88 -6.34 1.28
N GLY A 123 11.13 -7.26 0.37
CA GLY A 123 10.10 -7.75 -0.55
C GLY A 123 10.64 -8.78 -1.51
N VAL A 124 9.73 -9.46 -2.19
CA VAL A 124 10.05 -10.41 -3.24
C VAL A 124 9.22 -10.08 -4.48
N LYS A 125 9.87 -9.98 -5.63
CA LYS A 125 9.19 -9.84 -6.92
C LYS A 125 8.43 -11.12 -7.23
N ILE A 126 7.19 -11.02 -7.67
CA ILE A 126 6.44 -12.13 -8.24
C ILE A 126 6.88 -12.30 -9.69
N GLU A 127 7.53 -13.42 -10.02
CA GLU A 127 7.93 -13.71 -11.37
C GLU A 127 6.81 -14.46 -12.10
N GLY A 128 6.44 -13.95 -13.28
CA GLY A 128 5.43 -14.56 -14.16
C GLY A 128 4.08 -13.85 -14.14
N VAL A 129 3.83 -12.92 -13.22
CA VAL A 129 2.63 -12.09 -13.20
C VAL A 129 3.03 -10.62 -13.13
N THR A 130 2.44 -9.80 -13.99
CA THR A 130 2.58 -8.35 -14.05
C THR A 130 1.22 -7.67 -13.90
N ALA A 131 1.21 -6.37 -13.64
CA ALA A 131 0.01 -5.55 -13.69
C ALA A 131 0.15 -4.50 -14.80
N THR A 132 -0.97 -4.01 -15.31
CA THR A 132 -1.03 -2.98 -16.35
C THR A 132 -1.51 -1.68 -15.73
N ASP A 133 -0.72 -0.62 -15.87
CA ASP A 133 -1.13 0.73 -15.47
C ASP A 133 -2.28 1.20 -16.37
N PRO A 134 -3.46 1.53 -15.81
CA PRO A 134 -4.64 1.85 -16.60
C PRO A 134 -4.54 3.18 -17.37
N VAL A 135 -3.61 4.09 -17.00
CA VAL A 135 -3.53 5.41 -17.62
C VAL A 135 -2.55 5.48 -18.78
N ASN A 136 -1.53 4.64 -18.83
CA ASN A 136 -0.51 4.64 -19.88
C ASN A 136 -0.30 3.28 -20.54
N GLY A 137 -0.92 2.21 -20.03
CA GLY A 137 -0.81 0.84 -20.54
C GLY A 137 0.54 0.17 -20.25
N ALA A 138 1.37 0.76 -19.41
CA ALA A 138 2.67 0.17 -19.08
C ALA A 138 2.52 -1.08 -18.22
N GLU A 139 3.27 -2.13 -18.54
CA GLU A 139 3.41 -3.28 -17.67
C GLU A 139 4.35 -2.97 -16.52
N VAL A 140 3.88 -3.18 -15.29
CA VAL A 140 4.63 -2.97 -14.06
C VAL A 140 4.77 -4.27 -13.27
N PRO A 141 5.93 -4.51 -12.64
CA PRO A 141 6.14 -5.69 -11.82
C PRO A 141 5.29 -5.63 -10.53
N ILE A 142 4.93 -6.80 -10.03
CA ILE A 142 4.24 -6.96 -8.76
C ILE A 142 5.23 -7.54 -7.74
N PHE A 143 5.29 -6.92 -6.56
CA PHE A 143 6.06 -7.39 -5.42
C PHE A 143 5.13 -7.81 -4.28
N ILE A 144 5.59 -8.71 -3.43
CA ILE A 144 5.05 -8.89 -2.10
C ILE A 144 5.97 -8.19 -1.11
N SER A 145 5.38 -7.48 -0.14
CA SER A 145 6.16 -6.86 0.92
C SER A 145 5.36 -6.78 2.22
N ASP A 146 6.06 -6.93 3.32
CA ASP A 146 5.47 -6.99 4.66
C ASP A 146 4.94 -5.63 5.17
N TYR A 147 5.31 -4.50 4.53
CA TYR A 147 4.76 -3.19 4.90
C TYR A 147 3.34 -2.96 4.37
N VAL A 148 2.85 -3.80 3.46
CA VAL A 148 1.46 -3.79 3.01
C VAL A 148 0.66 -4.81 3.83
N LEU A 149 -0.38 -4.33 4.50
CA LEU A 149 -1.23 -5.18 5.35
C LEU A 149 -2.50 -5.59 4.59
N ALA A 150 -2.86 -6.87 4.67
CA ALA A 150 -4.11 -7.38 4.10
C ALA A 150 -5.37 -6.82 4.80
N THR A 151 -5.21 -6.33 6.03
CA THR A 151 -6.30 -5.75 6.85
C THR A 151 -6.54 -4.27 6.57
N TYR A 152 -5.68 -3.63 5.76
CA TYR A 152 -5.78 -2.21 5.43
C TYR A 152 -6.05 -2.02 3.94
N GLY A 153 -7.16 -1.35 3.62
CA GLY A 153 -7.60 -1.16 2.25
C GLY A 153 -7.88 -2.48 1.54
N THR A 154 -7.35 -2.62 0.34
CA THR A 154 -7.49 -3.81 -0.51
C THR A 154 -6.35 -4.83 -0.34
N GLY A 155 -5.35 -4.53 0.49
CA GLY A 155 -4.13 -5.31 0.59
C GLY A 155 -3.20 -5.17 -0.63
N ALA A 156 -3.45 -4.16 -1.47
CA ALA A 156 -2.63 -3.81 -2.63
C ALA A 156 -2.38 -2.30 -2.67
N ILE A 157 -1.22 -1.90 -3.12
CA ILE A 157 -0.85 -0.49 -3.35
C ILE A 157 -0.20 -0.34 -4.73
N MET A 158 -0.41 0.80 -5.36
CA MET A 158 0.42 1.29 -6.44
C MET A 158 1.61 2.04 -5.85
N ALA A 159 2.78 1.93 -6.44
CA ALA A 159 3.98 2.57 -5.96
C ALA A 159 4.47 3.66 -6.92
N VAL A 160 4.67 4.86 -6.37
CA VAL A 160 5.12 6.04 -7.12
C VAL A 160 6.40 6.59 -6.48
N PRO A 161 7.57 6.03 -6.80
CA PRO A 161 8.83 6.34 -6.13
C PRO A 161 9.25 7.80 -6.17
N ALA A 162 8.84 8.53 -7.19
CA ALA A 162 9.17 9.96 -7.27
C ALA A 162 8.45 10.81 -6.22
N HIS A 163 7.31 10.34 -5.67
CA HIS A 163 6.39 11.13 -4.85
C HIS A 163 5.98 10.47 -3.54
N ASP A 164 6.61 9.37 -3.14
CA ASP A 164 6.46 8.73 -1.85
C ASP A 164 7.81 8.23 -1.35
N THR A 165 8.19 8.61 -0.13
CA THR A 165 9.51 8.27 0.45
C THR A 165 9.70 6.77 0.63
N ARG A 166 8.64 6.03 1.03
CA ARG A 166 8.74 4.57 1.22
C ARG A 166 8.92 3.86 -0.11
N ASP A 167 8.20 4.32 -1.13
CA ASP A 167 8.32 3.77 -2.48
C ASP A 167 9.68 4.09 -3.09
N TRP A 168 10.21 5.28 -2.81
CA TRP A 168 11.54 5.69 -3.26
C TRP A 168 12.64 4.80 -2.65
N GLU A 169 12.61 4.58 -1.32
CA GLU A 169 13.56 3.69 -0.63
C GLU A 169 13.51 2.27 -1.20
N PHE A 170 12.31 1.75 -1.44
CA PHE A 170 12.11 0.44 -2.04
C PHE A 170 12.65 0.41 -3.48
N ALA A 171 12.31 1.40 -4.30
CA ALA A 171 12.78 1.49 -5.69
C ALA A 171 14.30 1.58 -5.79
N LYS A 172 14.94 2.37 -4.94
CA LYS A 172 16.42 2.45 -4.88
C LYS A 172 17.04 1.10 -4.51
N LYS A 173 16.47 0.40 -3.54
CA LYS A 173 16.95 -0.93 -3.11
C LYS A 173 16.84 -1.98 -4.21
N PHE A 174 15.71 -1.99 -4.94
CA PHE A 174 15.43 -3.02 -5.96
C PHE A 174 15.81 -2.58 -7.38
N GLY A 175 16.40 -1.40 -7.55
CA GLY A 175 16.83 -0.87 -8.86
C GLY A 175 15.65 -0.60 -9.80
N LEU A 176 14.52 -0.14 -9.26
CA LEU A 176 13.31 0.15 -10.03
C LEU A 176 13.32 1.60 -10.56
N PRO A 177 12.63 1.89 -11.67
CA PRO A 177 12.55 3.23 -12.22
C PRO A 177 11.90 4.22 -11.24
N ILE A 178 12.38 5.47 -11.26
CA ILE A 178 11.80 6.61 -10.52
C ILE A 178 11.44 7.67 -11.55
N ILE A 179 10.15 7.94 -11.73
CA ILE A 179 9.63 8.80 -12.79
C ILE A 179 8.92 10.01 -12.16
N GLU A 180 9.49 11.21 -12.36
CA GLU A 180 8.85 12.45 -11.93
C GLU A 180 7.62 12.76 -12.79
N VAL A 181 6.47 12.93 -12.14
CA VAL A 181 5.20 13.27 -12.81
C VAL A 181 4.53 14.50 -12.23
N VAL A 182 4.93 14.94 -11.05
CA VAL A 182 4.51 16.20 -10.44
C VAL A 182 5.72 17.09 -10.25
N LYS A 183 5.69 18.29 -10.84
CA LYS A 183 6.77 19.28 -10.75
C LYS A 183 6.45 20.33 -9.70
N GLY A 184 7.41 20.58 -8.82
CA GLY A 184 7.37 21.72 -7.90
C GLY A 184 7.91 23.01 -8.53
N SER A 185 7.95 24.07 -7.73
CA SER A 185 8.58 25.34 -8.11
C SER A 185 10.10 25.24 -8.21
N THR A 186 10.70 24.26 -7.57
CA THR A 186 12.14 23.95 -7.63
C THR A 186 12.33 22.54 -8.20
N PRO A 187 13.37 22.31 -9.02
CA PRO A 187 13.69 20.99 -9.53
C PRO A 187 13.92 20.00 -8.37
N ALA A 188 13.29 18.82 -8.45
CA ALA A 188 13.52 17.74 -7.51
C ALA A 188 14.85 17.03 -7.81
N ASN A 189 15.61 16.67 -6.76
CA ASN A 189 16.74 15.76 -6.89
C ASN A 189 16.34 14.35 -6.48
N LEU A 190 15.76 13.61 -7.42
CA LEU A 190 15.27 12.26 -7.19
C LEU A 190 16.36 11.21 -6.93
N ASP A 191 17.63 11.58 -7.12
CA ASP A 191 18.75 10.71 -6.72
C ASP A 191 18.97 10.71 -5.21
N GLU A 192 18.56 11.77 -4.52
CA GLU A 192 18.75 11.94 -3.09
C GLU A 192 17.49 11.65 -2.27
N ALA A 193 16.31 12.02 -2.78
CA ALA A 193 15.04 11.83 -2.08
C ALA A 193 13.83 11.89 -3.02
N ALA A 194 12.69 11.35 -2.55
CA ALA A 194 11.40 11.58 -3.19
C ALA A 194 11.00 13.07 -3.06
N PHE A 195 10.25 13.55 -4.05
CA PHE A 195 9.58 14.85 -4.01
C PHE A 195 8.14 14.66 -3.51
N THR A 196 7.89 14.92 -2.23
CA THR A 196 6.59 14.73 -1.55
C THR A 196 5.88 16.06 -1.28
#